data_10609c2e91e3515f514265e470ec793d
#
_entry.id   10609c2e91e3515f514265e470ec793d
#
_cell.length_a   1.000
_cell.length_b   1.000
_cell.length_c   1.000
_cell.angle_alpha   90.00
_cell.angle_beta   90.00
_cell.angle_gamma   90.00
#
_symmetry.space_group_name_H-M   'P 1'
#
loop_
_entity.id
_entity.type
_entity.pdbx_description
1 polymer ?
#
loop_
_entity_poly.entity_id
_entity_poly.type
_entity_poly.pdbx_seq_one_letter_code
_entity_poly.pdbx_strand_id
1 'polypeptide(L)'
;MKPHVRVGISPFGIWQPGVPEDVEAGINAYEDLACDARKWLARGWVDYLSPQLYWRCEGPQSFPALMRWWSGINPSRPVWPGIASVRIDSKEDPGRKASEIGRQIGYSRSLARQSCGQLFWSWKSLGTNRGGIQKELAKFYRTVALPPAMPWCGSTRPAAPLVQAQDSGSGCTVTWQGQARKWVLQVGSKGRWFTMDVLPGNCSRITIPAQVANTLDRIAIRPISPTGVSGTPGILAR
;
A
#
# COMPACT_ATOMS: atom_id res chain seq x y z
N MET A 1 3.83 25.07 8.17
CA MET A 1 3.62 24.11 7.04
C MET A 1 3.75 22.68 7.58
N LYS A 2 3.01 21.70 7.04
CA LYS A 2 3.08 20.29 7.47
C LYS A 2 3.76 19.46 6.38
N PRO A 3 5.11 19.40 6.34
CA PRO A 3 5.86 18.82 5.23
C PRO A 3 5.62 17.30 5.05
N HIS A 4 5.10 16.62 6.06
CA HIS A 4 4.79 15.20 6.03
C HIS A 4 3.38 14.88 5.48
N VAL A 5 2.58 15.89 5.15
CA VAL A 5 1.27 15.69 4.51
C VAL A 5 1.49 15.30 3.05
N ARG A 6 0.84 14.23 2.63
CA ARG A 6 0.91 13.69 1.27
C ARG A 6 -0.27 14.19 0.46
N VAL A 7 0.00 14.66 -0.75
CA VAL A 7 -1.02 15.14 -1.68
C VAL A 7 -1.09 14.18 -2.87
N GLY A 8 -2.25 13.61 -3.10
CA GLY A 8 -2.52 12.76 -4.26
C GLY A 8 -3.80 13.16 -4.96
N ILE A 9 -3.89 12.78 -6.21
CA ILE A 9 -5.05 13.06 -7.07
C ILE A 9 -5.55 11.74 -7.65
N SER A 10 -6.87 11.62 -7.80
CA SER A 10 -7.53 10.52 -8.48
C SER A 10 -8.09 11.00 -9.83
N PRO A 11 -7.25 11.07 -10.88
CA PRO A 11 -7.66 11.53 -12.20
C PRO A 11 -8.49 10.49 -12.91
N PHE A 12 -9.12 10.88 -14.05
CA PHE A 12 -9.68 9.94 -15.01
C PHE A 12 -8.62 8.90 -15.42
N GLY A 13 -9.01 7.65 -15.56
CA GLY A 13 -8.07 6.53 -15.75
C GLY A 13 -7.35 6.52 -17.10
N ILE A 14 -7.91 7.17 -18.12
CA ILE A 14 -7.32 7.35 -19.45
C ILE A 14 -7.01 8.83 -19.63
N TRP A 15 -5.75 9.14 -19.96
CA TRP A 15 -5.30 10.52 -20.12
C TRP A 15 -5.78 11.12 -21.45
N GLN A 16 -5.63 10.37 -22.55
CA GLN A 16 -6.13 10.71 -23.89
C GLN A 16 -6.54 9.44 -24.62
N PRO A 17 -7.52 9.48 -25.54
CA PRO A 17 -7.80 8.38 -26.46
C PRO A 17 -6.54 7.97 -27.22
N GLY A 18 -6.31 6.66 -27.37
CA GLY A 18 -5.12 6.11 -28.01
C GLY A 18 -3.84 6.20 -27.16
N VAL A 19 -3.93 6.58 -25.87
CA VAL A 19 -2.78 6.63 -24.96
C VAL A 19 -3.08 5.86 -23.66
N PRO A 20 -2.38 4.71 -23.40
CA PRO A 20 -1.43 4.03 -24.30
C PRO A 20 -2.06 3.57 -25.62
N GLU A 21 -1.21 3.15 -26.57
CA GLU A 21 -1.65 2.63 -27.87
C GLU A 21 -2.79 1.61 -27.72
N ASP A 22 -3.75 1.64 -28.63
CA ASP A 22 -4.96 0.79 -28.66
C ASP A 22 -5.96 0.99 -27.51
N VAL A 23 -5.76 1.98 -26.65
CA VAL A 23 -6.74 2.26 -25.57
C VAL A 23 -7.79 3.25 -26.06
N GLU A 24 -9.03 2.80 -26.10
CA GLU A 24 -10.18 3.63 -26.46
C GLU A 24 -10.70 4.45 -25.27
N ALA A 25 -11.15 5.67 -25.53
CA ALA A 25 -11.84 6.50 -24.55
C ALA A 25 -12.88 7.40 -25.21
N GLY A 26 -14.00 7.62 -24.52
CA GLY A 26 -15.03 8.57 -24.91
C GLY A 26 -14.77 10.01 -24.46
N ILE A 27 -13.77 10.22 -23.58
CA ILE A 27 -13.37 11.53 -23.02
C ILE A 27 -11.87 11.68 -23.19
N ASN A 28 -11.44 12.83 -23.69
CA ASN A 28 -10.05 13.25 -23.65
C ASN A 28 -9.81 14.08 -22.39
N ALA A 29 -9.32 13.45 -21.32
CA ALA A 29 -9.16 14.13 -20.05
C ALA A 29 -8.17 15.31 -20.12
N TYR A 30 -7.19 15.25 -21.02
CA TYR A 30 -6.24 16.35 -21.25
C TYR A 30 -6.91 17.55 -21.90
N GLU A 31 -7.64 17.35 -23.00
CA GLU A 31 -8.25 18.44 -23.76
C GLU A 31 -9.59 18.90 -23.14
N ASP A 32 -10.50 17.96 -22.87
CA ASP A 32 -11.86 18.27 -22.44
C ASP A 32 -11.96 18.75 -20.99
N LEU A 33 -11.04 18.28 -20.13
CA LEU A 33 -11.05 18.55 -18.69
C LEU A 33 -9.85 19.40 -18.24
N ALA A 34 -8.96 19.81 -19.16
CA ALA A 34 -7.69 20.47 -18.83
C ALA A 34 -6.87 19.71 -17.76
N CYS A 35 -6.98 18.37 -17.75
CA CYS A 35 -6.43 17.51 -16.71
C CYS A 35 -5.11 16.86 -17.18
N ASP A 36 -3.98 17.59 -17.04
CA ASP A 36 -2.66 17.03 -17.36
C ASP A 36 -2.03 16.27 -16.18
N ALA A 37 -2.72 15.23 -15.69
CA ALA A 37 -2.25 14.42 -14.59
C ALA A 37 -0.92 13.71 -14.88
N ARG A 38 -0.64 13.41 -16.16
CA ARG A 38 0.66 12.91 -16.62
C ARG A 38 1.79 13.87 -16.25
N LYS A 39 1.63 15.16 -16.58
CA LYS A 39 2.61 16.22 -16.26
C LYS A 39 2.76 16.40 -14.75
N TRP A 40 1.66 16.40 -14.00
CA TRP A 40 1.70 16.59 -12.56
C TRP A 40 2.52 15.50 -11.86
N LEU A 41 2.35 14.24 -12.29
CA LEU A 41 3.16 13.13 -11.80
C LEU A 41 4.62 13.23 -12.27
N ALA A 42 4.85 13.48 -13.55
CA ALA A 42 6.19 13.58 -14.14
C ALA A 42 7.04 14.68 -13.48
N ARG A 43 6.42 15.82 -13.15
CA ARG A 43 7.06 16.96 -12.48
C ARG A 43 7.13 16.81 -10.96
N GLY A 44 6.51 15.77 -10.39
CA GLY A 44 6.47 15.57 -8.94
C GLY A 44 5.66 16.62 -8.19
N TRP A 45 4.66 17.24 -8.86
CA TRP A 45 3.75 18.21 -8.23
C TRP A 45 2.75 17.53 -7.27
N VAL A 46 2.56 16.24 -7.45
CA VAL A 46 1.79 15.38 -6.56
C VAL A 46 2.68 14.28 -5.99
N ASP A 47 2.36 13.79 -4.79
CA ASP A 47 3.12 12.73 -4.14
C ASP A 47 2.76 11.36 -4.68
N TYR A 48 1.54 11.18 -5.16
CA TYR A 48 1.06 9.96 -5.80
C TYR A 48 -0.12 10.25 -6.73
N LEU A 49 -0.41 9.32 -7.63
CA LEU A 49 -1.68 9.31 -8.37
C LEU A 49 -2.48 8.04 -8.04
N SER A 50 -3.81 8.19 -8.09
CA SER A 50 -4.76 7.09 -8.05
C SER A 50 -5.70 7.16 -9.27
N PRO A 51 -5.20 6.84 -10.48
CA PRO A 51 -6.01 6.88 -11.68
C PRO A 51 -7.17 5.89 -11.56
N GLN A 52 -8.36 6.30 -12.01
CA GLN A 52 -9.60 5.53 -11.94
C GLN A 52 -9.62 4.42 -13.00
N LEU A 53 -8.88 3.33 -12.75
CA LEU A 53 -8.78 2.19 -13.66
C LEU A 53 -9.96 1.23 -13.45
N TYR A 54 -11.15 1.68 -13.82
CA TYR A 54 -12.42 0.99 -13.49
C TYR A 54 -12.81 -0.10 -14.48
N TRP A 55 -12.00 -0.35 -15.50
CA TRP A 55 -12.23 -1.38 -16.53
C TRP A 55 -11.68 -2.75 -16.12
N ARG A 56 -11.99 -3.76 -16.94
CA ARG A 56 -11.50 -5.13 -16.74
C ARG A 56 -10.05 -5.28 -17.22
N CYS A 57 -9.43 -6.41 -16.90
CA CYS A 57 -8.12 -6.76 -17.44
C CYS A 57 -8.15 -6.96 -18.95
N GLU A 58 -9.26 -7.47 -19.47
CA GLU A 58 -9.52 -7.61 -20.91
C GLU A 58 -10.41 -6.47 -21.44
N GLY A 59 -10.33 -6.22 -22.75
CA GLY A 59 -11.13 -5.22 -23.46
C GLY A 59 -10.32 -4.02 -23.91
N PRO A 60 -10.98 -3.08 -24.60
CA PRO A 60 -10.32 -1.92 -25.24
C PRO A 60 -9.76 -0.91 -24.22
N GLN A 61 -10.21 -0.93 -22.97
CA GLN A 61 -9.64 -0.12 -21.87
C GLN A 61 -8.88 -1.04 -20.88
N SER A 62 -7.98 -1.86 -21.38
CA SER A 62 -7.27 -2.88 -20.61
C SER A 62 -6.62 -2.30 -19.34
N PHE A 63 -7.06 -2.79 -18.15
CA PHE A 63 -6.44 -2.42 -16.87
C PHE A 63 -4.93 -2.63 -16.86
N PRO A 64 -4.37 -3.78 -17.33
CA PRO A 64 -2.93 -3.98 -17.42
C PRO A 64 -2.21 -2.94 -18.28
N ALA A 65 -2.75 -2.58 -19.44
CA ALA A 65 -2.13 -1.59 -20.34
C ALA A 65 -2.07 -0.21 -19.65
N LEU A 66 -3.19 0.23 -19.09
CA LEU A 66 -3.29 1.49 -18.37
C LEU A 66 -2.39 1.52 -17.14
N MET A 67 -2.39 0.47 -16.34
CA MET A 67 -1.58 0.41 -15.12
C MET A 67 -0.08 0.48 -15.43
N ARG A 68 0.37 -0.23 -16.47
CA ARG A 68 1.76 -0.20 -16.93
C ARG A 68 2.14 1.21 -17.39
N TRP A 69 1.29 1.83 -18.17
CA TRP A 69 1.54 3.18 -18.71
C TRP A 69 1.66 4.22 -17.60
N TRP A 70 0.69 4.28 -16.68
CA TRP A 70 0.73 5.20 -15.55
C TRP A 70 1.96 5.01 -14.67
N SER A 71 2.31 3.76 -14.38
CA SER A 71 3.47 3.41 -13.55
C SER A 71 4.81 3.79 -14.20
N GLY A 72 4.86 3.86 -15.52
CA GLY A 72 6.06 4.22 -16.27
C GLY A 72 6.36 5.72 -16.32
N ILE A 73 5.39 6.59 -15.97
CA ILE A 73 5.56 8.05 -16.11
C ILE A 73 6.62 8.60 -15.16
N ASN A 74 6.60 8.19 -13.90
CA ASN A 74 7.60 8.60 -12.91
C ASN A 74 7.87 7.46 -11.91
N PRO A 75 8.96 6.70 -12.09
CA PRO A 75 9.28 5.58 -11.21
C PRO A 75 9.55 5.96 -9.74
N SER A 76 9.77 7.26 -9.46
CA SER A 76 10.01 7.76 -8.10
C SER A 76 8.72 8.11 -7.35
N ARG A 77 7.56 8.09 -8.03
CA ARG A 77 6.26 8.42 -7.45
C ARG A 77 5.31 7.23 -7.52
N PRO A 78 4.63 6.87 -6.43
CA PRO A 78 3.71 5.74 -6.46
C PRO A 78 2.46 6.03 -7.29
N VAL A 79 2.01 5.00 -8.01
CA VAL A 79 0.70 4.95 -8.65
C VAL A 79 -0.11 3.84 -7.97
N TRP A 80 -1.22 4.24 -7.37
CA TRP A 80 -2.16 3.33 -6.70
C TRP A 80 -3.46 3.28 -7.48
N PRO A 81 -3.70 2.26 -8.31
CA PRO A 81 -4.89 2.23 -9.15
C PRO A 81 -6.17 2.30 -8.32
N GLY A 82 -7.09 3.15 -8.76
CA GLY A 82 -8.48 3.11 -8.33
C GLY A 82 -9.16 1.90 -8.98
N ILE A 83 -9.67 0.98 -8.15
CA ILE A 83 -10.31 -0.26 -8.60
C ILE A 83 -11.80 -0.20 -8.26
N ALA A 84 -12.67 -0.41 -9.27
CA ALA A 84 -14.12 -0.35 -9.09
C ALA A 84 -14.70 -1.66 -8.54
N SER A 85 -14.59 -1.87 -7.23
CA SER A 85 -15.25 -2.99 -6.56
C SER A 85 -16.78 -2.89 -6.57
N VAL A 86 -17.34 -1.69 -6.78
CA VAL A 86 -18.79 -1.49 -6.96
C VAL A 86 -19.34 -2.12 -8.24
N ARG A 87 -18.47 -2.35 -9.24
CA ARG A 87 -18.86 -2.96 -10.52
C ARG A 87 -18.96 -4.48 -10.50
N ILE A 88 -18.62 -5.13 -9.37
CA ILE A 88 -18.83 -6.57 -9.23
C ILE A 88 -20.33 -6.84 -9.40
N ASP A 89 -20.67 -7.59 -10.47
CA ASP A 89 -22.03 -7.96 -10.84
C ASP A 89 -23.03 -6.78 -10.78
N SER A 90 -22.62 -5.64 -11.31
CA SER A 90 -23.46 -4.44 -11.40
C SER A 90 -24.23 -4.39 -12.74
N LYS A 91 -25.20 -3.49 -12.82
CA LYS A 91 -25.92 -3.26 -14.09
C LYS A 91 -24.99 -2.74 -15.20
N GLU A 92 -23.98 -1.94 -14.82
CA GLU A 92 -22.99 -1.37 -15.74
C GLU A 92 -21.90 -2.37 -16.15
N ASP A 93 -21.74 -3.47 -15.40
CA ASP A 93 -20.72 -4.49 -15.68
C ASP A 93 -21.22 -5.88 -15.22
N PRO A 94 -22.24 -6.42 -15.90
CA PRO A 94 -22.85 -7.68 -15.51
C PRO A 94 -21.86 -8.84 -15.63
N GLY A 95 -21.92 -9.76 -14.65
CA GLY A 95 -21.04 -10.93 -14.61
C GLY A 95 -19.59 -10.64 -14.19
N ARG A 96 -19.24 -9.40 -13.82
CA ARG A 96 -17.91 -9.12 -13.24
C ARG A 96 -17.80 -9.79 -11.88
N LYS A 97 -16.84 -10.69 -11.71
CA LYS A 97 -16.61 -11.43 -10.46
C LYS A 97 -15.59 -10.74 -9.55
N ALA A 98 -15.62 -11.07 -8.26
CA ALA A 98 -14.60 -10.62 -7.31
C ALA A 98 -13.18 -11.06 -7.70
N SER A 99 -13.04 -12.20 -8.39
CA SER A 99 -11.75 -12.67 -8.90
C SER A 99 -11.10 -11.72 -9.91
N GLU A 100 -11.89 -10.90 -10.63
CA GLU A 100 -11.34 -9.85 -11.48
C GLU A 100 -10.57 -8.81 -10.67
N ILE A 101 -11.10 -8.43 -9.50
CA ILE A 101 -10.39 -7.53 -8.57
C ILE A 101 -9.09 -8.16 -8.09
N GLY A 102 -9.10 -9.48 -7.79
CA GLY A 102 -7.89 -10.23 -7.43
C GLY A 102 -6.84 -10.20 -8.54
N ARG A 103 -7.23 -10.37 -9.81
CA ARG A 103 -6.32 -10.27 -10.96
C ARG A 103 -5.69 -8.89 -11.07
N GLN A 104 -6.49 -7.82 -10.90
CA GLN A 104 -6.02 -6.44 -10.93
C GLN A 104 -5.01 -6.15 -9.80
N ILE A 105 -5.26 -6.64 -8.58
CA ILE A 105 -4.31 -6.55 -7.46
C ILE A 105 -3.02 -7.30 -7.79
N GLY A 106 -3.13 -8.55 -8.27
CA GLY A 106 -1.98 -9.36 -8.66
C GLY A 106 -1.11 -8.67 -9.70
N TYR A 107 -1.74 -8.14 -10.75
CA TYR A 107 -1.04 -7.40 -11.80
C TYR A 107 -0.36 -6.12 -11.25
N SER A 108 -1.08 -5.31 -10.46
CA SER A 108 -0.51 -4.11 -9.84
C SER A 108 0.73 -4.43 -9.01
N ARG A 109 0.69 -5.54 -8.25
CA ARG A 109 1.82 -5.98 -7.42
C ARG A 109 2.98 -6.54 -8.22
N SER A 110 2.76 -7.04 -9.44
CA SER A 110 3.86 -7.46 -10.32
C SER A 110 4.71 -6.28 -10.83
N LEU A 111 4.16 -5.07 -10.79
CA LEU A 111 4.86 -3.81 -11.08
C LEU A 111 5.49 -3.19 -9.80
N ALA A 112 5.96 -3.99 -8.88
CA ALA A 112 6.20 -3.75 -7.45
C ALA A 112 6.99 -2.49 -7.07
N ARG A 113 7.81 -1.91 -7.95
CA ARG A 113 8.54 -0.69 -7.64
C ARG A 113 7.68 0.57 -7.70
N GLN A 114 6.61 0.58 -8.48
CA GLN A 114 5.76 1.73 -8.76
C GLN A 114 4.37 1.62 -8.17
N SER A 115 3.93 0.40 -7.80
CA SER A 115 2.59 0.17 -7.26
C SER A 115 2.63 -0.69 -6.02
N CYS A 116 2.58 -0.03 -4.87
CA CYS A 116 2.62 -0.69 -3.55
C CYS A 116 1.25 -0.75 -2.87
N GLY A 117 0.18 -0.31 -3.54
CA GLY A 117 -1.15 -0.27 -2.96
C GLY A 117 -2.24 -0.08 -4.00
N GLN A 118 -3.48 -0.13 -3.57
CA GLN A 118 -4.67 0.07 -4.38
C GLN A 118 -5.69 0.89 -3.58
N LEU A 119 -6.57 1.64 -4.28
CA LEU A 119 -7.75 2.28 -3.73
C LEU A 119 -9.00 1.63 -4.29
N PHE A 120 -9.93 1.27 -3.41
CA PHE A 120 -11.17 0.61 -3.83
C PHE A 120 -12.34 1.58 -3.85
N TRP A 121 -13.02 1.67 -4.97
CA TRP A 121 -14.29 2.37 -5.10
C TRP A 121 -15.43 1.34 -5.05
N SER A 122 -16.17 1.22 -3.96
CA SER A 122 -16.08 2.01 -2.74
C SER A 122 -16.15 1.10 -1.50
N TRP A 123 -16.04 1.69 -0.30
CA TRP A 123 -16.19 0.99 0.97
C TRP A 123 -17.52 0.20 1.05
N LYS A 124 -18.60 0.72 0.50
CA LYS A 124 -19.91 0.05 0.51
C LYS A 124 -19.83 -1.37 -0.07
N SER A 125 -19.14 -1.56 -1.19
CA SER A 125 -19.01 -2.89 -1.82
C SER A 125 -18.16 -3.85 -0.98
N LEU A 126 -17.16 -3.33 -0.26
CA LEU A 126 -16.33 -4.10 0.66
C LEU A 126 -17.11 -4.48 1.92
N GLY A 127 -17.77 -3.52 2.55
CA GLY A 127 -18.54 -3.71 3.78
C GLY A 127 -19.72 -4.66 3.61
N THR A 128 -20.40 -4.61 2.46
CA THR A 128 -21.51 -5.53 2.12
C THR A 128 -21.03 -6.88 1.55
N ASN A 129 -19.73 -7.11 1.49
CA ASN A 129 -19.13 -8.32 0.91
C ASN A 129 -19.63 -8.66 -0.49
N ARG A 130 -19.79 -7.65 -1.36
CA ARG A 130 -20.36 -7.80 -2.70
C ARG A 130 -19.64 -8.87 -3.51
N GLY A 131 -20.36 -9.88 -3.98
CA GLY A 131 -19.82 -11.00 -4.75
C GLY A 131 -18.71 -11.79 -4.05
N GLY A 132 -18.64 -11.76 -2.71
CA GLY A 132 -17.61 -12.46 -1.92
C GLY A 132 -16.26 -11.76 -1.94
N ILE A 133 -16.19 -10.45 -2.18
CA ILE A 133 -14.94 -9.67 -2.30
C ILE A 133 -14.03 -9.81 -1.08
N GLN A 134 -14.57 -9.93 0.15
CA GLN A 134 -13.77 -10.06 1.35
C GLN A 134 -12.89 -11.32 1.32
N LYS A 135 -13.45 -12.45 0.86
CA LYS A 135 -12.70 -13.71 0.68
C LYS A 135 -11.60 -13.56 -0.38
N GLU A 136 -11.87 -12.82 -1.45
CA GLU A 136 -10.87 -12.54 -2.50
C GLU A 136 -9.74 -11.68 -1.96
N LEU A 137 -10.06 -10.58 -1.26
CA LEU A 137 -9.05 -9.69 -0.67
C LEU A 137 -8.19 -10.38 0.39
N ALA A 138 -8.76 -11.29 1.19
CA ALA A 138 -8.02 -12.07 2.19
C ALA A 138 -6.86 -12.87 1.61
N LYS A 139 -6.86 -13.20 0.31
CA LYS A 139 -5.73 -13.87 -0.36
C LYS A 139 -4.50 -12.95 -0.46
N PHE A 140 -4.71 -11.64 -0.53
CA PHE A 140 -3.68 -10.63 -0.79
C PHE A 140 -3.25 -9.87 0.46
N TYR A 141 -4.15 -9.64 1.41
CA TYR A 141 -3.93 -8.81 2.60
C TYR A 141 -3.86 -9.65 3.87
N ARG A 142 -2.88 -10.56 3.94
CA ARG A 142 -2.70 -11.49 5.07
C ARG A 142 -1.88 -10.92 6.21
N THR A 143 -1.07 -9.93 5.95
CA THR A 143 -0.16 -9.32 6.92
C THR A 143 -0.33 -7.81 6.92
N VAL A 144 -0.02 -7.20 8.05
CA VAL A 144 0.04 -5.75 8.17
C VAL A 144 1.13 -5.18 7.26
N ALA A 145 0.90 -4.01 6.70
CA ALA A 145 1.83 -3.33 5.82
C ALA A 145 1.92 -1.84 6.14
N LEU A 146 3.07 -1.26 5.87
CA LEU A 146 3.29 0.19 5.90
C LEU A 146 2.95 0.80 4.53
N PRO A 147 2.39 2.02 4.51
CA PRO A 147 2.41 2.82 3.29
C PRO A 147 3.86 3.02 2.81
N PRO A 148 4.11 3.14 1.50
CA PRO A 148 5.43 3.41 0.98
C PRO A 148 6.05 4.66 1.59
N ALA A 149 7.36 4.65 1.77
CA ALA A 149 8.11 5.84 2.17
C ALA A 149 8.05 6.91 1.08
N MET A 150 7.94 8.16 1.50
CA MET A 150 7.99 9.33 0.62
C MET A 150 9.16 10.24 1.06
N PRO A 151 10.41 9.89 0.74
CA PRO A 151 11.60 10.58 1.26
C PRO A 151 11.73 12.02 0.75
N TRP A 152 11.08 12.36 -0.34
CA TRP A 152 11.01 13.76 -0.83
C TRP A 152 10.20 14.69 0.07
N CYS A 153 9.31 14.14 0.93
CA CYS A 153 8.59 14.88 1.96
C CYS A 153 9.40 15.00 3.28
N GLY A 154 10.53 14.33 3.38
CA GLY A 154 11.43 14.29 4.54
C GLY A 154 12.17 12.95 4.62
N SER A 155 13.49 13.00 4.53
CA SER A 155 14.36 11.81 4.45
C SER A 155 14.98 11.41 5.80
N THR A 156 14.70 12.15 6.88
CA THR A 156 15.27 11.88 8.20
C THR A 156 14.91 10.46 8.66
N ARG A 157 15.95 9.70 8.99
CA ARG A 157 15.80 8.35 9.56
C ARG A 157 15.77 8.45 11.08
N PRO A 158 14.73 7.92 11.76
CA PRO A 158 14.72 7.87 13.20
C PRO A 158 15.87 7.02 13.76
N ALA A 159 16.39 7.41 14.91
CA ALA A 159 17.42 6.65 15.63
C ALA A 159 16.91 5.27 16.08
N ALA A 160 17.82 4.34 16.30
CA ALA A 160 17.50 3.04 16.87
C ALA A 160 16.91 3.22 18.28
N PRO A 161 15.80 2.53 18.61
CA PRO A 161 15.28 2.52 19.97
C PRO A 161 16.15 1.67 20.89
N LEU A 162 16.15 2.01 22.17
CA LEU A 162 16.66 1.11 23.23
C LEU A 162 15.57 0.08 23.51
N VAL A 163 15.86 -1.19 23.28
CA VAL A 163 14.88 -2.29 23.41
C VAL A 163 15.31 -3.21 24.52
N GLN A 164 14.33 -3.64 25.34
CA GLN A 164 14.49 -4.62 26.41
C GLN A 164 13.39 -5.66 26.31
N ALA A 165 13.66 -6.87 26.77
CA ALA A 165 12.67 -7.94 26.85
C ALA A 165 12.75 -8.63 28.21
N GLN A 166 11.59 -9.01 28.72
CA GLN A 166 11.45 -9.76 29.95
C GLN A 166 10.50 -10.92 29.72
N ASP A 167 10.99 -12.13 29.93
CA ASP A 167 10.17 -13.33 29.86
C ASP A 167 9.37 -13.55 31.15
N SER A 168 8.16 -14.08 30.98
CA SER A 168 7.27 -14.48 32.06
C SER A 168 6.50 -15.72 31.64
N GLY A 169 5.78 -16.35 32.59
CA GLY A 169 4.92 -17.51 32.30
C GLY A 169 3.84 -17.22 31.24
N SER A 170 3.42 -15.97 31.08
CA SER A 170 2.42 -15.54 30.07
C SER A 170 3.02 -15.21 28.71
N GLY A 171 4.35 -15.08 28.59
CA GLY A 171 5.04 -14.73 27.36
C GLY A 171 6.22 -13.79 27.55
N CYS A 172 6.62 -13.12 26.46
CA CYS A 172 7.73 -12.16 26.44
C CYS A 172 7.18 -10.74 26.35
N THR A 173 7.44 -9.92 27.37
CA THR A 173 7.13 -8.49 27.35
C THR A 173 8.33 -7.73 26.78
N VAL A 174 8.11 -7.05 25.65
CA VAL A 174 9.09 -6.19 24.98
C VAL A 174 8.77 -4.74 25.29
N THR A 175 9.76 -3.98 25.75
CA THR A 175 9.66 -2.54 26.00
C THR A 175 10.72 -1.80 25.19
N TRP A 176 10.45 -0.56 24.82
CA TRP A 176 11.43 0.26 24.10
C TRP A 176 11.29 1.73 24.41
N GLN A 177 12.40 2.46 24.22
CA GLN A 177 12.48 3.91 24.36
C GLN A 177 12.95 4.53 23.03
N GLY A 178 12.33 5.61 22.64
CA GLY A 178 12.66 6.34 21.40
C GLY A 178 11.47 7.14 20.88
N GLN A 179 11.64 7.75 19.72
CA GLN A 179 10.60 8.54 19.06
C GLN A 179 10.37 8.05 17.62
N ALA A 180 9.12 7.79 17.28
CA ALA A 180 8.71 7.41 15.94
C ALA A 180 7.25 7.77 15.66
N ARG A 181 6.87 7.87 14.41
CA ARG A 181 5.45 8.00 14.01
C ARG A 181 4.73 6.66 14.14
N LYS A 182 5.45 5.57 13.84
CA LYS A 182 5.01 4.18 14.02
C LYS A 182 6.20 3.30 14.39
N TRP A 183 5.90 2.15 14.96
CA TRP A 183 6.88 1.11 15.25
C TRP A 183 6.52 -0.15 14.47
N VAL A 184 7.52 -0.82 13.91
CA VAL A 184 7.35 -2.13 13.31
C VAL A 184 7.97 -3.17 14.23
N LEU A 185 7.16 -4.08 14.75
CA LEU A 185 7.60 -5.26 15.45
C LEU A 185 7.94 -6.34 14.43
N GLN A 186 9.19 -6.73 14.41
CA GLN A 186 9.69 -7.85 13.62
C GLN A 186 10.21 -8.94 14.55
N VAL A 187 9.99 -10.18 14.18
CA VAL A 187 10.45 -11.34 14.94
C VAL A 187 11.24 -12.27 14.04
N GLY A 188 12.31 -12.84 14.56
CA GLY A 188 13.16 -13.80 13.87
C GLY A 188 12.93 -15.21 14.41
N SER A 189 12.87 -16.18 13.51
CA SER A 189 12.82 -17.60 13.83
C SER A 189 13.52 -18.40 12.72
N LYS A 190 14.43 -19.28 13.11
CA LYS A 190 15.20 -20.15 12.17
C LYS A 190 15.85 -19.37 11.03
N GLY A 191 16.47 -18.23 11.34
CA GLY A 191 17.17 -17.37 10.38
C GLY A 191 16.28 -16.50 9.49
N ARG A 192 14.95 -16.55 9.63
CA ARG A 192 14.00 -15.77 8.84
C ARG A 192 13.34 -14.67 9.70
N TRP A 193 13.12 -13.51 9.09
CA TRP A 193 12.40 -12.39 9.70
C TRP A 193 10.95 -12.30 9.24
N PHE A 194 10.07 -11.99 10.18
CA PHE A 194 8.64 -11.78 9.92
C PHE A 194 8.21 -10.45 10.53
N THR A 195 7.40 -9.67 9.83
CA THR A 195 6.69 -8.54 10.42
C THR A 195 5.49 -9.08 11.19
N MET A 196 5.50 -8.87 12.50
CA MET A 196 4.42 -9.32 13.37
C MET A 196 3.33 -8.26 13.51
N ASP A 197 3.74 -6.98 13.69
CA ASP A 197 2.77 -5.89 13.85
C ASP A 197 3.34 -4.52 13.46
N VAL A 198 2.43 -3.54 13.27
CA VAL A 198 2.73 -2.12 13.05
C VAL A 198 1.99 -1.32 14.11
N LEU A 199 2.73 -0.85 15.09
CA LEU A 199 2.21 -0.21 16.30
C LEU A 199 2.21 1.32 16.14
N PRO A 200 1.30 2.04 16.82
CA PRO A 200 1.30 3.50 16.85
C PRO A 200 2.54 4.05 17.56
N GLY A 201 2.92 5.30 17.25
CA GLY A 201 4.15 5.93 17.76
C GLY A 201 4.17 6.13 19.29
N ASN A 202 3.02 6.22 19.92
CA ASN A 202 2.88 6.34 21.38
C ASN A 202 2.93 4.96 22.11
N CYS A 203 3.06 3.87 21.37
CA CYS A 203 3.27 2.55 21.96
C CYS A 203 4.76 2.40 22.36
N SER A 204 5.01 1.89 23.56
CA SER A 204 6.37 1.62 24.09
C SER A 204 6.49 0.22 24.69
N ARG A 205 5.44 -0.60 24.58
CA ARG A 205 5.37 -1.94 25.18
C ARG A 205 4.44 -2.84 24.38
N ILE A 206 4.81 -4.13 24.31
CA ILE A 206 3.95 -5.20 23.79
C ILE A 206 4.28 -6.52 24.51
N THR A 207 3.31 -7.39 24.66
CA THR A 207 3.53 -8.76 25.15
C THR A 207 3.30 -9.75 24.02
N ILE A 208 4.31 -10.54 23.70
CA ILE A 208 4.25 -11.65 22.74
C ILE A 208 3.84 -12.90 23.52
N PRO A 209 2.73 -13.58 23.17
CA PRO A 209 2.27 -14.77 23.88
C PRO A 209 3.34 -15.88 23.92
N ALA A 210 3.40 -16.64 25.01
CA ALA A 210 4.43 -17.67 25.25
C ALA A 210 4.56 -18.67 24.11
N GLN A 211 3.45 -19.09 23.50
CA GLN A 211 3.43 -20.05 22.38
C GLN A 211 4.22 -19.53 21.16
N VAL A 212 4.23 -18.22 20.95
CA VAL A 212 5.00 -17.58 19.87
C VAL A 212 6.40 -17.26 20.36
N ALA A 213 6.52 -16.63 21.54
CA ALA A 213 7.77 -16.15 22.10
C ALA A 213 8.84 -17.25 22.19
N ASN A 214 8.44 -18.49 22.55
CA ASN A 214 9.34 -19.64 22.70
C ASN A 214 9.89 -20.17 21.36
N THR A 215 9.36 -19.73 20.24
CA THR A 215 9.85 -20.10 18.88
C THR A 215 10.78 -19.07 18.26
N LEU A 216 10.99 -17.93 18.95
CA LEU A 216 11.75 -16.81 18.42
C LEU A 216 13.21 -16.86 18.89
N ASP A 217 14.11 -16.56 17.98
CA ASP A 217 15.53 -16.36 18.26
C ASP A 217 15.94 -14.88 18.30
N ARG A 218 15.10 -13.98 17.76
CA ARG A 218 15.35 -12.54 17.71
C ARG A 218 14.07 -11.73 17.72
N ILE A 219 14.15 -10.51 18.27
CA ILE A 219 13.08 -9.51 18.26
C ILE A 219 13.69 -8.18 17.80
N ALA A 220 13.00 -7.45 16.92
CA ALA A 220 13.41 -6.13 16.49
C ALA A 220 12.26 -5.14 16.54
N ILE A 221 12.54 -3.94 17.04
CA ILE A 221 11.65 -2.77 17.00
C ILE A 221 12.25 -1.76 16.05
N ARG A 222 11.57 -1.49 14.94
CA ARG A 222 12.03 -0.55 13.91
C ARG A 222 11.19 0.72 13.94
N PRO A 223 11.80 1.89 14.12
CA PRO A 223 11.10 3.17 14.08
C PRO A 223 10.80 3.60 12.64
N ILE A 224 9.63 4.23 12.45
CA ILE A 224 9.18 4.78 11.17
C ILE A 224 8.90 6.27 11.34
N SER A 225 9.47 7.10 10.46
CA SER A 225 9.26 8.55 10.43
C SER A 225 7.84 8.93 9.99
N PRO A 226 7.42 10.20 10.15
CA PRO A 226 6.15 10.71 9.61
C PRO A 226 6.01 10.53 8.09
N THR A 227 7.13 10.52 7.36
CA THR A 227 7.16 10.34 5.90
C THR A 227 7.29 8.88 5.47
N GLY A 228 7.27 7.92 6.42
CA GLY A 228 7.37 6.50 6.16
C GLY A 228 8.81 5.97 6.03
N VAL A 229 9.81 6.82 6.23
CA VAL A 229 11.22 6.40 6.17
C VAL A 229 11.56 5.54 7.39
N SER A 230 12.12 4.36 7.13
CA SER A 230 12.55 3.42 8.16
C SER A 230 13.87 3.83 8.79
N GLY A 231 13.92 3.84 10.11
CA GLY A 231 15.14 3.99 10.87
C GLY A 231 15.86 2.66 11.13
N THR A 232 16.97 2.75 11.86
CA THR A 232 17.71 1.59 12.33
C THR A 232 16.91 0.82 13.40
N PRO A 233 16.76 -0.49 13.32
CA PRO A 233 16.06 -1.24 14.36
C PRO A 233 16.91 -1.39 15.61
N GLY A 234 16.26 -1.37 16.78
CA GLY A 234 16.81 -1.98 17.98
C GLY A 234 16.54 -3.49 17.92
N ILE A 235 17.58 -4.30 18.10
CA ILE A 235 17.50 -5.77 17.97
C ILE A 235 17.91 -6.42 19.28
N LEU A 236 17.18 -7.44 19.69
CA LEU A 236 17.51 -8.35 20.80
C LEU A 236 17.68 -9.77 20.24
N ALA A 237 18.73 -10.45 20.65
CA ALA A 237 18.85 -11.91 20.56
C ALA A 237 18.09 -12.55 21.74
N ARG A 238 17.55 -13.75 21.54
CA ARG A 238 16.86 -14.55 22.55
C ARG A 238 17.49 -15.92 22.67
#